data_56bbd2ceed853c6527d4a9c799512e4e
#
_entry.id   56bbd2ceed853c6527d4a9c799512e4e
#
_cell.length_a   1.000
_cell.length_b   1.000
_cell.length_c   1.000
_cell.angle_alpha   90.00
_cell.angle_beta   90.00
_cell.angle_gamma   90.00
#
_symmetry.space_group_name_H-M   'P 1'
#
loop_
_entity.id
_entity.type
_entity.pdbx_description
1 polymer ?
#
loop_
_entity_poly.entity_id
_entity_poly.type
_entity_poly.pdbx_seq_one_letter_code
_entity_poly.pdbx_strand_id
1 'polypeptide(L)'
;PPSQVVAQNSSYVTVDGEFDSLEDRSFLTMDDYELSGKNVILRIDINSSINPENGDLLDDTRIKRHSATVKELSDKNARVIVLAHQSRPGKLDFVNLEKHGKRMSEIIEREIKFVDDIYGEKAIQEIKNIKDGQIILLDNVRFDKEEINLKTFENDNFKAQSNAKMVKTLAPHASYFVNDAFAASHRCQPSLVGFSDYMPALAGRVMQRELDFLGKAISSGPTPRIAVLGGSKAADSVSIAENFLEKGVEQILTGGVVANIFLIASGIDIGKPSTEFIEKQIPDHEKVIELAKKLLSKYDGKIEIPSDVALNKDGKRYGTNVENLPEKYPLFDIGVDTLVRYIQIIENAGTVIANGPMGVFEDSEFATGTNEIFSAISKSKGMTVVGGGETAMAFNQMGLADRIKHISTGGGACISFMSGETMPALEAMR
;
A
#
# COMPACT_ATOMS: atom_id res chain seq x y z
N PRO A 1 -1.43 -33.49 -0.15
CA PRO A 1 -0.17 -32.92 0.29
C PRO A 1 0.32 -31.93 -0.76
N PRO A 2 0.87 -30.81 -0.35
CA PRO A 2 1.40 -29.86 -1.29
C PRO A 2 2.47 -30.53 -2.15
N SER A 3 2.53 -30.12 -3.40
CA SER A 3 3.64 -30.52 -4.27
C SER A 3 4.94 -30.09 -3.63
N GLN A 4 5.97 -30.83 -3.91
CA GLN A 4 7.29 -30.59 -3.36
C GLN A 4 7.78 -29.20 -3.72
N VAL A 5 8.49 -28.55 -2.81
CA VAL A 5 9.23 -27.33 -3.07
C VAL A 5 10.21 -27.63 -4.20
N VAL A 6 10.13 -26.87 -5.28
CA VAL A 6 10.89 -27.16 -6.51
C VAL A 6 12.32 -26.72 -6.39
N ALA A 7 12.49 -25.52 -5.96
CA ALA A 7 13.80 -24.94 -5.92
C ALA A 7 14.22 -24.82 -4.48
N GLN A 8 15.07 -25.70 -4.06
CA GLN A 8 15.63 -25.64 -2.71
C GLN A 8 16.33 -24.32 -2.42
N ASN A 9 16.73 -23.62 -3.49
CA ASN A 9 17.35 -22.30 -3.41
C ASN A 9 16.43 -21.19 -3.91
N SER A 10 15.13 -21.40 -3.88
CA SER A 10 14.17 -20.38 -4.25
C SER A 10 14.32 -19.16 -3.34
N SER A 11 14.41 -18.04 -3.97
CA SER A 11 14.57 -16.76 -3.30
C SER A 11 13.91 -15.67 -4.14
N TYR A 12 13.72 -14.52 -3.55
CA TYR A 12 13.35 -13.35 -4.32
C TYR A 12 14.43 -12.27 -4.16
N VAL A 13 14.53 -11.42 -5.17
CA VAL A 13 15.54 -10.38 -5.19
C VAL A 13 15.19 -9.30 -4.19
N THR A 14 16.11 -8.98 -3.33
CA THR A 14 16.01 -7.85 -2.41
C THR A 14 16.35 -6.54 -3.12
N VAL A 15 16.21 -5.44 -2.40
CA VAL A 15 16.50 -4.10 -2.93
C VAL A 15 17.93 -3.97 -3.47
N ASP A 16 18.88 -4.62 -2.82
CA ASP A 16 20.29 -4.54 -3.16
C ASP A 16 20.73 -5.61 -4.18
N GLY A 17 19.79 -6.34 -4.74
CA GLY A 17 20.07 -7.43 -5.65
C GLY A 17 20.49 -8.73 -4.96
N GLU A 18 20.51 -8.75 -3.65
CA GLU A 18 20.73 -9.96 -2.87
C GLU A 18 19.45 -10.84 -2.87
N PHE A 19 19.61 -12.09 -2.45
CA PHE A 19 18.52 -13.03 -2.36
C PHE A 19 18.33 -13.46 -0.92
N ASP A 20 17.09 -13.37 -0.44
CA ASP A 20 16.71 -13.95 0.84
C ASP A 20 16.47 -15.45 0.69
N SER A 21 16.96 -16.22 1.63
CA SER A 21 16.69 -17.64 1.65
C SER A 21 15.22 -17.92 2.00
N LEU A 22 14.73 -19.09 1.64
CA LEU A 22 13.37 -19.50 1.99
C LEU A 22 13.14 -19.48 3.52
N GLU A 23 14.16 -19.82 4.28
CA GLU A 23 14.09 -19.89 5.75
C GLU A 23 13.96 -18.50 6.40
N ASP A 24 14.55 -17.49 5.75
CA ASP A 24 14.55 -16.12 6.26
C ASP A 24 13.29 -15.34 5.87
N ARG A 25 12.50 -15.87 4.93
CA ARG A 25 11.30 -15.18 4.46
C ARG A 25 10.09 -15.52 5.31
N SER A 26 9.27 -14.49 5.57
CA SER A 26 7.97 -14.65 6.26
C SER A 26 6.90 -15.26 5.35
N PHE A 27 7.09 -15.25 4.03
CA PHE A 27 6.09 -15.65 3.04
C PHE A 27 6.69 -16.51 1.95
N LEU A 28 5.92 -17.51 1.50
CA LEU A 28 6.23 -18.28 0.30
C LEU A 28 5.89 -17.44 -0.95
N THR A 29 6.63 -17.69 -2.01
CA THR A 29 6.44 -17.02 -3.30
C THR A 29 6.17 -18.03 -4.41
N MET A 30 5.94 -17.53 -5.61
CA MET A 30 5.72 -18.36 -6.80
C MET A 30 6.96 -19.18 -7.20
N ASP A 31 8.13 -18.86 -6.63
CA ASP A 31 9.36 -19.61 -6.90
C ASP A 31 9.54 -20.84 -6.03
N ASP A 32 8.71 -21.02 -5.01
CA ASP A 32 8.87 -22.07 -4.01
C ASP A 32 8.20 -23.39 -4.40
N TYR A 33 7.42 -23.42 -5.49
CA TYR A 33 6.70 -24.59 -5.96
C TYR A 33 6.73 -24.71 -7.48
N GLU A 34 6.62 -25.95 -7.98
CA GLU A 34 6.39 -26.21 -9.40
C GLU A 34 4.93 -25.93 -9.76
N LEU A 35 4.71 -24.92 -10.57
CA LEU A 35 3.37 -24.47 -10.95
C LEU A 35 2.94 -24.96 -12.33
N SER A 36 3.87 -25.51 -13.14
CA SER A 36 3.57 -26.03 -14.47
C SER A 36 2.54 -27.16 -14.42
N GLY A 37 1.51 -27.06 -15.24
CA GLY A 37 0.44 -28.03 -15.28
C GLY A 37 -0.49 -28.04 -14.07
N LYS A 38 -0.37 -27.05 -13.19
CA LYS A 38 -1.20 -26.93 -11.99
C LYS A 38 -2.26 -25.86 -12.15
N ASN A 39 -3.44 -26.12 -11.60
CA ASN A 39 -4.47 -25.10 -11.47
C ASN A 39 -4.09 -24.16 -10.33
N VAL A 40 -3.97 -22.88 -10.64
CA VAL A 40 -3.60 -21.81 -9.69
C VAL A 40 -4.73 -20.80 -9.63
N ILE A 41 -5.27 -20.62 -8.43
CA ILE A 41 -6.19 -19.51 -8.18
C ILE A 41 -5.36 -18.28 -7.86
N LEU A 42 -5.53 -17.22 -8.65
CA LEU A 42 -4.80 -15.96 -8.51
C LEU A 42 -5.75 -14.83 -8.14
N ARG A 43 -5.54 -14.22 -6.98
CA ARG A 43 -6.31 -13.05 -6.54
C ARG A 43 -5.51 -11.78 -6.85
N ILE A 44 -6.08 -10.93 -7.69
CA ILE A 44 -5.48 -9.64 -8.07
C ILE A 44 -6.40 -8.48 -7.70
N ASP A 45 -5.88 -7.27 -7.72
CA ASP A 45 -6.66 -6.03 -7.54
C ASP A 45 -6.61 -5.20 -8.83
N ILE A 46 -7.71 -5.27 -9.57
CA ILE A 46 -7.91 -4.52 -10.81
C ILE A 46 -9.08 -3.53 -10.68
N ASN A 47 -9.43 -3.19 -9.44
CA ASN A 47 -10.41 -2.14 -9.18
C ASN A 47 -9.96 -0.84 -9.83
N SER A 48 -10.78 -0.32 -10.73
CA SER A 48 -10.40 0.78 -11.62
C SER A 48 -11.47 1.86 -11.64
N SER A 49 -11.07 3.08 -11.97
CA SER A 49 -12.01 4.15 -12.26
C SER A 49 -12.74 3.84 -13.56
N ILE A 50 -14.05 3.92 -13.53
CA ILE A 50 -14.93 3.55 -14.65
C ILE A 50 -15.89 4.69 -14.93
N ASN A 51 -16.16 4.94 -16.22
CA ASN A 51 -17.24 5.81 -16.62
C ASN A 51 -18.58 5.11 -16.32
N PRO A 52 -19.40 5.64 -15.40
CA PRO A 52 -20.63 4.97 -15.00
C PRO A 52 -21.69 4.92 -16.10
N GLU A 53 -21.59 5.75 -17.14
CA GLU A 53 -22.56 5.79 -18.23
C GLU A 53 -22.40 4.61 -19.21
N ASN A 54 -21.16 4.20 -19.49
CA ASN A 54 -20.89 3.17 -20.49
C ASN A 54 -20.00 2.02 -19.97
N GLY A 55 -19.51 2.10 -18.73
CA GLY A 55 -18.65 1.08 -18.14
C GLY A 55 -17.21 1.08 -18.65
N ASP A 56 -16.81 2.06 -19.44
CA ASP A 56 -15.45 2.12 -19.97
C ASP A 56 -14.43 2.44 -18.87
N LEU A 57 -13.27 1.79 -18.98
CA LEU A 57 -12.15 2.03 -18.07
C LEU A 57 -11.56 3.42 -18.31
N LEU A 58 -11.49 4.22 -17.25
CA LEU A 58 -10.85 5.55 -17.28
C LEU A 58 -9.37 5.48 -16.89
N ASP A 59 -8.98 4.42 -16.19
CA ASP A 59 -7.61 4.18 -15.74
C ASP A 59 -7.35 2.68 -15.78
N ASP A 60 -6.21 2.28 -16.29
CA ASP A 60 -5.77 0.88 -16.40
C ASP A 60 -4.49 0.57 -15.61
N THR A 61 -4.06 1.47 -14.74
CA THR A 61 -2.79 1.35 -14.01
C THR A 61 -2.71 0.07 -13.19
N ARG A 62 -3.76 -0.28 -12.45
CA ARG A 62 -3.79 -1.52 -11.66
C ARG A 62 -3.81 -2.75 -12.54
N ILE A 63 -4.54 -2.71 -13.64
CA ILE A 63 -4.57 -3.81 -14.62
C ILE A 63 -3.18 -4.06 -15.18
N LYS A 64 -2.48 -3.01 -15.61
CA LYS A 64 -1.09 -3.11 -16.09
C LYS A 64 -0.17 -3.73 -15.07
N ARG A 65 -0.29 -3.31 -13.82
CA ARG A 65 0.57 -3.78 -12.74
C ARG A 65 0.40 -5.27 -12.49
N HIS A 66 -0.83 -5.75 -12.33
CA HIS A 66 -1.10 -7.16 -12.06
C HIS A 66 -0.93 -8.05 -13.29
N SER A 67 -0.97 -7.48 -14.48
CA SER A 67 -0.74 -8.22 -15.74
C SER A 67 0.60 -8.95 -15.77
N ALA A 68 1.63 -8.41 -15.14
CA ALA A 68 2.93 -9.07 -15.06
C ALA A 68 2.87 -10.41 -14.35
N THR A 69 2.18 -10.50 -13.22
CA THR A 69 1.99 -11.76 -12.47
C THR A 69 1.15 -12.75 -13.25
N VAL A 70 0.08 -12.31 -13.89
CA VAL A 70 -0.79 -13.15 -14.73
C VAL A 70 0.02 -13.75 -15.87
N LYS A 71 0.79 -12.93 -16.57
CA LYS A 71 1.64 -13.36 -17.69
C LYS A 71 2.71 -14.36 -17.24
N GLU A 72 3.38 -14.10 -16.13
CA GLU A 72 4.42 -14.99 -15.61
C GLU A 72 3.86 -16.37 -15.28
N LEU A 73 2.71 -16.46 -14.63
CA LEU A 73 2.05 -17.75 -14.35
C LEU A 73 1.69 -18.49 -15.63
N SER A 74 1.16 -17.79 -16.62
CA SER A 74 0.87 -18.36 -17.93
C SER A 74 2.14 -18.86 -18.64
N ASP A 75 3.22 -18.07 -18.60
CA ASP A 75 4.52 -18.45 -19.19
C ASP A 75 5.13 -19.67 -18.50
N LYS A 76 4.83 -19.89 -17.24
CA LYS A 76 5.22 -21.09 -16.48
C LYS A 76 4.34 -22.32 -16.77
N ASN A 77 3.42 -22.20 -17.71
CA ASN A 77 2.44 -23.24 -18.05
C ASN A 77 1.48 -23.59 -16.91
N ALA A 78 1.27 -22.70 -15.98
CA ALA A 78 0.19 -22.85 -15.00
C ALA A 78 -1.17 -22.66 -15.68
N ARG A 79 -2.21 -23.23 -15.12
CA ARG A 79 -3.59 -23.00 -15.51
C ARG A 79 -4.13 -21.94 -14.56
N VAL A 80 -4.37 -20.74 -15.09
CA VAL A 80 -4.57 -19.55 -14.25
C VAL A 80 -6.05 -19.23 -14.13
N ILE A 81 -6.56 -19.27 -12.90
CA ILE A 81 -7.94 -18.93 -12.55
C ILE A 81 -7.91 -17.62 -11.76
N VAL A 82 -8.28 -16.52 -12.40
CA VAL A 82 -8.15 -15.19 -11.82
C VAL A 82 -9.43 -14.78 -11.11
N LEU A 83 -9.28 -14.32 -9.86
CA LEU A 83 -10.33 -13.71 -9.06
C LEU A 83 -10.01 -12.23 -8.82
N ALA A 84 -11.01 -11.38 -8.97
CA ALA A 84 -10.87 -9.95 -8.74
C ALA A 84 -12.21 -9.30 -8.42
N HIS A 85 -12.17 -8.05 -8.00
CA HIS A 85 -13.37 -7.26 -7.74
C HIS A 85 -13.34 -5.93 -8.45
N GLN A 86 -14.52 -5.35 -8.63
CA GLN A 86 -14.72 -3.98 -9.08
C GLN A 86 -15.78 -3.32 -8.20
N SER A 87 -15.38 -2.27 -7.46
CA SER A 87 -16.26 -1.45 -6.63
C SER A 87 -17.02 -2.24 -5.54
N ARG A 88 -18.22 -1.86 -5.23
CA ARG A 88 -19.06 -2.46 -4.18
C ARG A 88 -20.55 -2.22 -4.48
N PRO A 89 -21.45 -3.03 -3.92
CA PRO A 89 -22.89 -2.84 -4.09
C PRO A 89 -23.37 -1.43 -3.76
N GLY A 90 -24.28 -0.92 -4.58
CA GLY A 90 -24.85 0.42 -4.43
C GLY A 90 -24.08 1.52 -5.14
N LYS A 91 -22.92 1.22 -5.73
CA LYS A 91 -22.13 2.18 -6.52
C LYS A 91 -22.41 1.99 -8.02
N LEU A 92 -22.34 3.10 -8.77
CA LEU A 92 -22.59 3.10 -10.21
C LEU A 92 -21.51 2.35 -11.02
N ASP A 93 -20.32 2.23 -10.45
CA ASP A 93 -19.20 1.51 -11.05
C ASP A 93 -19.09 0.05 -10.60
N PHE A 94 -20.12 -0.46 -9.92
CA PHE A 94 -20.21 -1.88 -9.54
C PHE A 94 -20.67 -2.72 -10.72
N VAL A 95 -19.73 -3.15 -11.53
CA VAL A 95 -19.95 -3.80 -12.82
C VAL A 95 -19.18 -5.12 -12.93
N ASN A 96 -19.46 -5.88 -13.98
CA ASN A 96 -18.72 -7.10 -14.30
C ASN A 96 -17.29 -6.79 -14.77
N LEU A 97 -16.47 -7.82 -14.91
CA LEU A 97 -15.05 -7.69 -15.22
C LEU A 97 -14.72 -7.92 -16.70
N GLU A 98 -15.68 -7.94 -17.59
CA GLU A 98 -15.45 -8.24 -19.00
C GLU A 98 -14.46 -7.27 -19.66
N LYS A 99 -14.65 -5.97 -19.43
CA LYS A 99 -13.77 -4.93 -19.99
C LYS A 99 -12.37 -4.96 -19.36
N HIS A 100 -12.26 -5.32 -18.09
CA HIS A 100 -10.98 -5.51 -17.41
C HIS A 100 -10.20 -6.65 -18.05
N GLY A 101 -10.87 -7.77 -18.29
CA GLY A 101 -10.26 -8.95 -18.93
C GLY A 101 -9.80 -8.65 -20.36
N LYS A 102 -10.61 -7.93 -21.12
CA LYS A 102 -10.26 -7.49 -22.48
C LYS A 102 -9.00 -6.62 -22.47
N ARG A 103 -8.95 -5.64 -21.58
CA ARG A 103 -7.80 -4.74 -21.46
C ARG A 103 -6.54 -5.49 -21.05
N MET A 104 -6.64 -6.38 -20.07
CA MET A 104 -5.52 -7.21 -19.65
C MET A 104 -5.02 -8.11 -20.78
N SER A 105 -5.92 -8.71 -21.56
CA SER A 105 -5.58 -9.52 -22.72
C SER A 105 -4.78 -8.71 -23.76
N GLU A 106 -5.17 -7.47 -24.02
CA GLU A 106 -4.43 -6.56 -24.89
C GLU A 106 -3.01 -6.28 -24.35
N ILE A 107 -2.87 -6.04 -23.05
CA ILE A 107 -1.60 -5.72 -22.41
C ILE A 107 -0.61 -6.89 -22.48
N ILE A 108 -1.06 -8.10 -22.18
CA ILE A 108 -0.19 -9.29 -22.18
C ILE A 108 -0.09 -9.98 -23.53
N GLU A 109 -0.84 -9.50 -24.52
CA GLU A 109 -0.90 -10.07 -25.89
C GLU A 109 -1.22 -11.56 -25.88
N ARG A 110 -2.23 -11.94 -25.10
CA ARG A 110 -2.61 -13.33 -24.85
C ARG A 110 -4.08 -13.39 -24.48
N GLU A 111 -4.78 -14.41 -24.94
CA GLU A 111 -6.19 -14.57 -24.63
C GLU A 111 -6.43 -14.74 -23.13
N ILE A 112 -7.35 -13.97 -22.60
CA ILE A 112 -7.94 -14.16 -21.27
C ILE A 112 -9.43 -14.38 -21.48
N LYS A 113 -9.89 -15.58 -21.11
CA LYS A 113 -11.30 -15.90 -21.24
C LYS A 113 -12.07 -15.36 -20.06
N PHE A 114 -12.93 -14.38 -20.29
CA PHE A 114 -13.86 -13.90 -19.27
C PHE A 114 -15.03 -14.88 -19.14
N VAL A 115 -15.37 -15.22 -17.90
CA VAL A 115 -16.49 -16.10 -17.56
C VAL A 115 -17.46 -15.31 -16.68
N ASP A 116 -18.68 -15.11 -17.14
CA ASP A 116 -19.72 -14.36 -16.43
C ASP A 116 -20.35 -15.18 -15.29
N ASP A 117 -19.51 -15.78 -14.49
CA ASP A 117 -19.86 -16.65 -13.37
C ASP A 117 -18.68 -16.69 -12.39
N ILE A 118 -18.92 -17.00 -11.13
CA ILE A 118 -17.86 -17.07 -10.12
C ILE A 118 -17.59 -18.53 -9.73
N TYR A 119 -18.62 -19.26 -9.31
CA TYR A 119 -18.48 -20.65 -8.88
C TYR A 119 -19.68 -21.54 -9.26
N GLY A 120 -20.47 -21.11 -10.22
CA GLY A 120 -21.59 -21.88 -10.75
C GLY A 120 -21.12 -22.92 -11.80
N GLU A 121 -22.09 -23.51 -12.48
CA GLU A 121 -21.82 -24.54 -13.50
C GLU A 121 -20.91 -24.06 -14.61
N LYS A 122 -21.10 -22.84 -15.10
CA LYS A 122 -20.31 -22.27 -16.18
C LYS A 122 -18.86 -22.11 -15.76
N ALA A 123 -18.58 -21.57 -14.58
CA ALA A 123 -17.25 -21.41 -14.05
C ALA A 123 -16.55 -22.78 -13.88
N ILE A 124 -17.21 -23.74 -13.27
CA ILE A 124 -16.64 -25.07 -13.04
C ILE A 124 -16.36 -25.80 -14.37
N GLN A 125 -17.24 -25.68 -15.36
CA GLN A 125 -17.01 -26.24 -16.67
C GLN A 125 -15.75 -25.68 -17.34
N GLU A 126 -15.56 -24.38 -17.28
CA GLU A 126 -14.37 -23.72 -17.83
C GLU A 126 -13.11 -24.11 -17.06
N ILE A 127 -13.17 -24.25 -15.74
CA ILE A 127 -12.05 -24.71 -14.93
C ILE A 127 -11.65 -26.16 -15.29
N LYS A 128 -12.63 -27.03 -15.51
CA LYS A 128 -12.35 -28.42 -15.89
C LYS A 128 -11.70 -28.54 -17.27
N ASN A 129 -11.98 -27.61 -18.17
CA ASN A 129 -11.49 -27.62 -19.54
C ASN A 129 -10.23 -26.76 -19.76
N ILE A 130 -9.75 -26.06 -18.75
CA ILE A 130 -8.57 -25.19 -18.87
C ILE A 130 -7.33 -26.01 -19.17
N LYS A 131 -6.49 -25.49 -20.06
CA LYS A 131 -5.23 -26.13 -20.48
C LYS A 131 -4.02 -25.36 -19.96
N ASP A 132 -2.88 -26.00 -19.97
CA ASP A 132 -1.61 -25.41 -19.54
C ASP A 132 -1.36 -24.08 -20.25
N GLY A 133 -1.05 -23.05 -19.46
CA GLY A 133 -0.80 -21.70 -19.92
C GLY A 133 -2.04 -20.87 -20.20
N GLN A 134 -3.24 -21.44 -20.17
CA GLN A 134 -4.47 -20.69 -20.36
C GLN A 134 -4.85 -19.90 -19.11
N ILE A 135 -5.59 -18.81 -19.33
CA ILE A 135 -6.03 -17.87 -18.31
C ILE A 135 -7.54 -17.69 -18.44
N ILE A 136 -8.24 -17.87 -17.33
CA ILE A 136 -9.64 -17.49 -17.22
C ILE A 136 -9.79 -16.42 -16.14
N LEU A 137 -10.67 -15.47 -16.39
CA LEU A 137 -11.07 -14.44 -15.42
C LEU A 137 -12.53 -14.70 -15.03
N LEU A 138 -12.75 -15.11 -13.79
CA LEU A 138 -14.10 -15.23 -13.23
C LEU A 138 -14.66 -13.84 -12.93
N ASP A 139 -15.97 -13.75 -12.79
CA ASP A 139 -16.62 -12.48 -12.62
C ASP A 139 -16.37 -11.86 -11.24
N ASN A 140 -16.80 -10.63 -11.07
CA ASN A 140 -16.61 -9.82 -9.89
C ASN A 140 -17.01 -10.57 -8.61
N VAL A 141 -16.02 -10.92 -7.78
CA VAL A 141 -16.24 -11.71 -6.55
C VAL A 141 -17.21 -11.01 -5.58
N ARG A 142 -17.34 -9.71 -5.66
CA ARG A 142 -18.28 -8.93 -4.83
C ARG A 142 -19.74 -9.02 -5.30
N PHE A 143 -20.01 -9.71 -6.40
CA PHE A 143 -21.38 -10.12 -6.75
C PHE A 143 -21.88 -11.23 -5.81
N ASP A 144 -20.96 -11.92 -5.14
CA ASP A 144 -21.30 -12.90 -4.10
C ASP A 144 -21.52 -12.19 -2.76
N LYS A 145 -22.67 -12.42 -2.14
CA LYS A 145 -23.04 -11.81 -0.85
C LYS A 145 -22.11 -12.25 0.29
N GLU A 146 -21.64 -13.48 0.27
CA GLU A 146 -20.70 -13.96 1.31
C GLU A 146 -19.36 -13.24 1.25
N GLU A 147 -18.88 -12.89 0.05
CA GLU A 147 -17.67 -12.08 -0.11
C GLU A 147 -17.76 -10.72 0.57
N ILE A 148 -18.96 -10.15 0.60
CA ILE A 148 -19.22 -8.85 1.23
C ILE A 148 -19.47 -8.98 2.73
N ASN A 149 -20.19 -10.02 3.15
CA ASN A 149 -20.67 -10.18 4.51
C ASN A 149 -19.68 -10.87 5.45
N LEU A 150 -18.88 -11.81 4.95
CA LEU A 150 -17.89 -12.54 5.74
C LEU A 150 -16.56 -11.79 5.75
N LYS A 151 -16.49 -10.68 6.48
CA LYS A 151 -15.33 -9.78 6.50
C LYS A 151 -14.73 -9.55 7.88
N THR A 152 -15.19 -10.28 8.89
CA THR A 152 -14.71 -10.15 10.26
C THR A 152 -13.60 -11.15 10.52
N PHE A 153 -12.48 -10.65 11.03
CA PHE A 153 -11.36 -11.45 11.49
C PHE A 153 -11.58 -11.78 12.97
N GLU A 154 -11.90 -13.04 13.27
CA GLU A 154 -12.21 -13.49 14.62
C GLU A 154 -11.23 -14.57 15.07
N ASN A 155 -10.69 -14.39 16.27
CA ASN A 155 -9.87 -15.39 16.98
C ASN A 155 -8.71 -15.95 16.16
N ASP A 156 -8.06 -15.12 15.35
CA ASP A 156 -6.89 -15.46 14.53
C ASP A 156 -7.13 -16.65 13.59
N ASN A 157 -8.37 -16.85 13.12
CA ASN A 157 -8.69 -17.88 12.16
C ASN A 157 -9.69 -17.39 11.11
N PHE A 158 -9.76 -18.12 10.00
CA PHE A 158 -10.55 -17.75 8.83
C PHE A 158 -11.62 -18.80 8.52
N LYS A 159 -12.15 -19.49 9.51
CA LYS A 159 -13.10 -20.59 9.31
C LYS A 159 -14.36 -20.16 8.58
N ALA A 160 -14.91 -18.99 8.91
CA ALA A 160 -16.08 -18.47 8.21
C ALA A 160 -15.79 -18.25 6.72
N GLN A 161 -14.65 -17.67 6.41
CA GLN A 161 -14.23 -17.39 5.04
C GLN A 161 -13.87 -18.67 4.29
N SER A 162 -13.20 -19.60 4.94
CA SER A 162 -12.85 -20.91 4.36
C SER A 162 -14.08 -21.75 4.08
N ASN A 163 -15.15 -21.55 4.82
CA ASN A 163 -16.42 -22.26 4.64
C ASN A 163 -17.38 -21.54 3.68
N ALA A 164 -17.01 -20.39 3.14
CA ALA A 164 -17.82 -19.72 2.13
C ALA A 164 -18.01 -20.61 0.90
N LYS A 165 -19.18 -20.53 0.29
CA LYS A 165 -19.55 -21.38 -0.86
C LYS A 165 -18.56 -21.26 -2.02
N MET A 166 -18.13 -20.04 -2.34
CA MET A 166 -17.14 -19.80 -3.38
C MET A 166 -15.84 -20.58 -3.09
N VAL A 167 -15.32 -20.47 -1.89
CA VAL A 167 -14.07 -21.13 -1.51
C VAL A 167 -14.21 -22.65 -1.54
N LYS A 168 -15.25 -23.17 -0.92
CA LYS A 168 -15.51 -24.63 -0.91
C LYS A 168 -15.71 -25.22 -2.31
N THR A 169 -16.32 -24.45 -3.20
CA THR A 169 -16.59 -24.91 -4.57
C THR A 169 -15.33 -24.83 -5.44
N LEU A 170 -14.53 -23.78 -5.31
CA LEU A 170 -13.34 -23.59 -6.16
C LEU A 170 -12.10 -24.35 -5.65
N ALA A 171 -11.91 -24.45 -4.33
CA ALA A 171 -10.71 -25.05 -3.76
C ALA A 171 -10.40 -26.49 -4.25
N PRO A 172 -11.38 -27.40 -4.41
CA PRO A 172 -11.09 -28.75 -4.92
C PRO A 172 -10.49 -28.78 -6.32
N HIS A 173 -10.61 -27.70 -7.08
CA HIS A 173 -10.14 -27.58 -8.46
C HIS A 173 -8.77 -26.93 -8.59
N ALA A 174 -8.10 -26.58 -7.49
CA ALA A 174 -6.82 -25.87 -7.53
C ALA A 174 -5.79 -26.49 -6.59
N SER A 175 -4.52 -26.33 -6.92
CA SER A 175 -3.39 -26.81 -6.13
C SER A 175 -2.72 -25.70 -5.33
N TYR A 176 -2.78 -24.47 -5.81
CA TYR A 176 -2.12 -23.31 -5.20
C TYR A 176 -3.01 -22.07 -5.27
N PHE A 177 -2.87 -21.25 -4.25
CA PHE A 177 -3.44 -19.92 -4.21
C PHE A 177 -2.32 -18.90 -4.25
N VAL A 178 -2.39 -17.95 -5.17
CA VAL A 178 -1.46 -16.82 -5.26
C VAL A 178 -2.22 -15.54 -4.96
N ASN A 179 -1.78 -14.82 -3.93
CA ASN A 179 -2.32 -13.50 -3.60
C ASN A 179 -1.37 -12.42 -4.11
N ASP A 180 -1.84 -11.66 -5.09
CA ASP A 180 -1.14 -10.53 -5.65
C ASP A 180 -1.77 -9.19 -5.23
N ALA A 181 -2.90 -9.24 -4.53
CA ALA A 181 -3.75 -8.11 -4.21
C ALA A 181 -3.34 -7.42 -2.90
N PHE A 182 -2.13 -6.86 -2.85
CA PHE A 182 -1.66 -6.13 -1.67
C PHE A 182 -2.63 -5.02 -1.25
N ALA A 183 -3.18 -4.27 -2.20
CA ALA A 183 -4.10 -3.17 -1.92
C ALA A 183 -5.40 -3.59 -1.21
N ALA A 184 -5.76 -4.87 -1.25
CA ALA A 184 -6.91 -5.42 -0.56
C ALA A 184 -6.54 -6.23 0.69
N SER A 185 -5.26 -6.37 1.01
CA SER A 185 -4.75 -7.31 2.02
C SER A 185 -5.08 -6.94 3.47
N HIS A 186 -5.55 -5.74 3.72
CA HIS A 186 -6.08 -5.31 5.03
C HIS A 186 -7.52 -5.77 5.27
N ARG A 187 -8.13 -6.46 4.31
CA ARG A 187 -9.51 -6.97 4.38
C ARG A 187 -9.52 -8.48 4.64
N CYS A 188 -10.60 -8.95 5.28
CA CYS A 188 -10.77 -10.35 5.66
C CYS A 188 -11.92 -11.00 4.87
N GLN A 189 -11.87 -10.91 3.54
CA GLN A 189 -12.91 -11.46 2.67
C GLN A 189 -12.55 -12.86 2.17
N PRO A 190 -13.53 -13.72 1.88
CA PRO A 190 -13.29 -15.11 1.45
C PRO A 190 -12.27 -15.28 0.32
N SER A 191 -12.34 -14.45 -0.73
CA SER A 191 -11.41 -14.56 -1.86
C SER A 191 -9.96 -14.21 -1.51
N LEU A 192 -9.74 -13.55 -0.37
CA LEU A 192 -8.41 -13.13 0.09
C LEU A 192 -7.81 -14.09 1.11
N VAL A 193 -8.62 -14.66 2.01
CA VAL A 193 -8.12 -15.43 3.14
C VAL A 193 -8.63 -16.88 3.20
N GLY A 194 -9.68 -17.20 2.44
CA GLY A 194 -10.36 -18.49 2.60
C GLY A 194 -9.64 -19.69 2.00
N PHE A 195 -8.80 -19.49 0.99
CA PHE A 195 -8.15 -20.61 0.30
C PHE A 195 -6.95 -21.20 1.05
N SER A 196 -6.37 -20.46 1.98
CA SER A 196 -5.17 -20.89 2.71
C SER A 196 -5.39 -22.14 3.57
N ASP A 197 -6.62 -22.45 3.96
CA ASP A 197 -6.94 -23.67 4.68
C ASP A 197 -6.90 -24.91 3.80
N TYR A 198 -6.93 -24.76 2.49
CA TYR A 198 -7.02 -25.87 1.53
C TYR A 198 -5.75 -26.10 0.73
N MET A 199 -4.90 -25.09 0.58
CA MET A 199 -3.73 -25.16 -0.27
C MET A 199 -2.68 -24.13 0.16
N PRO A 200 -1.40 -24.29 -0.26
CA PRO A 200 -0.38 -23.27 -0.01
C PRO A 200 -0.79 -21.91 -0.61
N ALA A 201 -0.59 -20.87 0.16
CA ALA A 201 -0.83 -19.48 -0.24
C ALA A 201 0.50 -18.79 -0.50
N LEU A 202 0.68 -18.31 -1.73
CA LEU A 202 1.93 -17.74 -2.22
C LEU A 202 1.75 -16.26 -2.51
N ALA A 203 2.80 -15.47 -2.32
CA ALA A 203 2.82 -14.08 -2.75
C ALA A 203 3.05 -13.99 -4.27
N GLY A 204 2.19 -13.26 -4.96
CA GLY A 204 2.45 -12.83 -6.33
C GLY A 204 3.53 -11.76 -6.39
N ARG A 205 3.95 -11.34 -7.58
CA ARG A 205 5.09 -10.42 -7.74
C ARG A 205 4.80 -9.01 -7.22
N VAL A 206 3.57 -8.52 -7.36
CA VAL A 206 3.16 -7.21 -6.80
C VAL A 206 3.20 -7.28 -5.27
N MET A 207 2.61 -8.33 -4.69
CA MET A 207 2.61 -8.57 -3.25
C MET A 207 4.05 -8.67 -2.71
N GLN A 208 4.87 -9.47 -3.35
CA GLN A 208 6.28 -9.69 -2.97
C GLN A 208 7.07 -8.37 -2.97
N ARG A 209 6.92 -7.57 -4.03
CA ARG A 209 7.59 -6.28 -4.14
C ARG A 209 7.16 -5.30 -3.03
N GLU A 210 5.86 -5.22 -2.75
CA GLU A 210 5.35 -4.36 -1.67
C GLU A 210 5.90 -4.79 -0.30
N LEU A 211 5.84 -6.08 0.00
CA LEU A 211 6.34 -6.62 1.27
C LEU A 211 7.85 -6.43 1.42
N ASP A 212 8.61 -6.65 0.37
CA ASP A 212 10.06 -6.51 0.38
C ASP A 212 10.47 -5.04 0.64
N PHE A 213 9.99 -4.12 -0.19
CA PHE A 213 10.37 -2.72 -0.05
C PHE A 213 9.86 -2.05 1.22
N LEU A 214 8.58 -2.26 1.57
CA LEU A 214 8.01 -1.70 2.79
C LEU A 214 8.64 -2.32 4.04
N GLY A 215 8.83 -3.63 4.06
CA GLY A 215 9.47 -4.32 5.17
C GLY A 215 10.89 -3.86 5.40
N LYS A 216 11.69 -3.73 4.35
CA LYS A 216 13.07 -3.23 4.43
C LYS A 216 13.13 -1.78 4.85
N ALA A 217 12.27 -0.93 4.28
CA ALA A 217 12.23 0.48 4.66
C ALA A 217 11.96 0.68 6.14
N ILE A 218 11.12 -0.17 6.73
CA ILE A 218 10.72 -0.07 8.12
C ILE A 218 11.73 -0.73 9.07
N SER A 219 12.27 -1.90 8.71
CA SER A 219 13.00 -2.71 9.70
C SER A 219 14.39 -3.18 9.33
N SER A 220 14.71 -3.48 8.07
CA SER A 220 15.96 -4.16 7.72
C SER A 220 16.78 -3.51 6.62
N GLY A 221 16.30 -2.44 6.01
CA GLY A 221 17.02 -1.74 4.94
C GLY A 221 18.27 -1.00 5.41
N PRO A 222 19.06 -0.46 4.46
CA PRO A 222 20.27 0.27 4.78
C PRO A 222 20.05 1.41 5.76
N THR A 223 20.94 1.55 6.72
CA THR A 223 20.91 2.61 7.74
C THR A 223 21.74 3.82 7.29
N PRO A 224 21.44 5.04 7.77
CA PRO A 224 20.28 5.40 8.59
C PRO A 224 18.96 5.28 7.84
N ARG A 225 17.94 4.74 8.51
CA ARG A 225 16.58 4.67 7.97
C ARG A 225 15.79 5.87 8.48
N ILE A 226 15.29 6.66 7.54
CA ILE A 226 14.62 7.93 7.79
C ILE A 226 13.20 7.88 7.25
N ALA A 227 12.25 8.34 8.03
CA ALA A 227 10.88 8.52 7.58
C ALA A 227 10.56 10.01 7.43
N VAL A 228 9.85 10.35 6.36
CA VAL A 228 9.32 11.70 6.12
C VAL A 228 7.80 11.60 6.16
N LEU A 229 7.19 12.12 7.22
CA LEU A 229 5.76 12.00 7.47
C LEU A 229 5.10 13.37 7.47
N GLY A 230 4.14 13.55 6.57
CA GLY A 230 3.41 14.79 6.42
C GLY A 230 1.95 14.56 6.06
N GLY A 231 1.31 15.62 5.55
CA GLY A 231 -0.08 15.57 5.13
C GLY A 231 -1.09 15.85 6.23
N SER A 232 -2.36 15.67 5.92
CA SER A 232 -3.49 16.00 6.80
C SER A 232 -4.05 14.82 7.60
N LYS A 233 -3.72 13.60 7.22
CA LYS A 233 -4.16 12.38 7.93
C LYS A 233 -3.24 12.09 9.13
N ALA A 234 -3.20 13.03 10.06
CA ALA A 234 -2.23 13.01 11.14
C ALA A 234 -2.40 11.84 12.12
N ALA A 235 -3.61 11.37 12.34
CA ALA A 235 -3.85 10.21 13.20
C ALA A 235 -3.12 8.96 12.67
N ASP A 236 -3.25 8.68 11.37
CA ASP A 236 -2.55 7.58 10.72
C ASP A 236 -1.03 7.77 10.79
N SER A 237 -0.55 8.98 10.50
CA SER A 237 0.88 9.28 10.48
C SER A 237 1.54 9.18 11.85
N VAL A 238 0.86 9.57 12.92
CA VAL A 238 1.39 9.41 14.29
C VAL A 238 1.46 7.92 14.66
N SER A 239 0.48 7.12 14.27
CA SER A 239 0.54 5.65 14.45
C SER A 239 1.66 5.01 13.63
N ILE A 240 1.89 5.49 12.41
CA ILE A 240 3.02 5.07 11.57
C ILE A 240 4.34 5.40 12.27
N ALA A 241 4.48 6.62 12.79
CA ALA A 241 5.67 7.04 13.51
C ALA A 241 5.97 6.12 14.71
N GLU A 242 4.94 5.77 15.49
CA GLU A 242 5.10 4.84 16.60
C GLU A 242 5.66 3.50 16.14
N ASN A 243 5.06 2.88 15.14
CA ASN A 243 5.53 1.60 14.61
C ASN A 243 6.95 1.69 14.06
N PHE A 244 7.25 2.73 13.31
CA PHE A 244 8.58 2.94 12.72
C PHE A 244 9.66 3.06 13.81
N LEU A 245 9.39 3.84 14.83
CA LEU A 245 10.33 4.01 15.95
C LEU A 245 10.53 2.71 16.73
N GLU A 246 9.49 1.94 16.96
CA GLU A 246 9.57 0.61 17.57
C GLU A 246 10.40 -0.37 16.73
N LYS A 247 10.37 -0.24 15.42
CA LYS A 247 11.13 -1.06 14.47
C LYS A 247 12.54 -0.56 14.20
N GLY A 248 12.96 0.52 14.84
CA GLY A 248 14.33 1.01 14.78
C GLY A 248 14.61 2.03 13.68
N VAL A 249 13.60 2.67 13.10
CA VAL A 249 13.82 3.83 12.24
C VAL A 249 14.48 4.93 13.07
N GLU A 250 15.60 5.46 12.57
CA GLU A 250 16.46 6.34 13.36
C GLU A 250 15.92 7.75 13.50
N GLN A 251 15.28 8.29 12.47
CA GLN A 251 14.70 9.63 12.51
C GLN A 251 13.37 9.72 11.77
N ILE A 252 12.48 10.52 12.31
CA ILE A 252 11.21 10.91 11.69
C ILE A 252 11.26 12.40 11.41
N LEU A 253 11.13 12.79 10.16
CA LEU A 253 11.02 14.20 9.73
C LEU A 253 9.54 14.53 9.54
N THR A 254 9.03 15.51 10.27
CA THR A 254 7.60 15.84 10.23
C THR A 254 7.32 17.09 9.41
N GLY A 255 6.18 17.08 8.71
CA GLY A 255 5.68 18.20 7.93
C GLY A 255 4.16 18.25 7.93
N GLY A 256 3.58 19.27 7.32
CA GLY A 256 2.14 19.42 7.22
C GLY A 256 1.43 19.39 8.57
N VAL A 257 0.21 18.87 8.60
CA VAL A 257 -0.58 18.78 9.83
C VAL A 257 0.07 17.85 10.87
N VAL A 258 0.82 16.85 10.41
CA VAL A 258 1.59 15.95 11.29
C VAL A 258 2.58 16.76 12.12
N ALA A 259 3.35 17.66 11.51
CA ALA A 259 4.26 18.55 12.22
C ALA A 259 3.51 19.45 13.20
N ASN A 260 2.34 19.93 12.82
CA ASN A 260 1.51 20.78 13.69
C ASN A 260 1.09 20.04 14.97
N ILE A 261 0.72 18.76 14.84
CA ILE A 261 0.43 17.89 15.99
C ILE A 261 1.65 17.79 16.91
N PHE A 262 2.83 17.53 16.37
CA PHE A 262 4.05 17.40 17.16
C PHE A 262 4.50 18.74 17.78
N LEU A 263 4.25 19.85 17.11
CA LEU A 263 4.49 21.19 17.69
C LEU A 263 3.62 21.42 18.93
N ILE A 264 2.32 21.12 18.82
CA ILE A 264 1.40 21.19 19.98
C ILE A 264 1.88 20.25 21.09
N ALA A 265 2.22 19.01 20.75
CA ALA A 265 2.71 18.03 21.69
C ALA A 265 4.00 18.47 22.40
N SER A 266 4.83 19.27 21.75
CA SER A 266 6.05 19.84 22.33
C SER A 266 5.78 21.08 23.21
N GLY A 267 4.53 21.54 23.31
CA GLY A 267 4.14 22.67 24.14
C GLY A 267 4.06 24.01 23.42
N ILE A 268 4.11 24.01 22.09
CA ILE A 268 4.01 25.23 21.28
C ILE A 268 2.56 25.53 20.94
N ASP A 269 2.12 26.77 21.18
CA ASP A 269 0.84 27.27 20.68
C ASP A 269 1.00 27.66 19.20
N ILE A 270 0.37 26.91 18.31
CA ILE A 270 0.46 27.14 16.86
C ILE A 270 -0.55 28.15 16.33
N GLY A 271 -1.32 28.76 17.23
CA GLY A 271 -2.33 29.74 16.88
C GLY A 271 -3.71 29.15 16.60
N LYS A 272 -4.72 30.00 16.70
CA LYS A 272 -6.12 29.59 16.62
C LYS A 272 -6.52 28.94 15.29
N PRO A 273 -6.15 29.48 14.09
CA PRO A 273 -6.58 28.89 12.83
C PRO A 273 -6.13 27.44 12.65
N SER A 274 -4.87 27.12 12.94
CA SER A 274 -4.32 25.76 12.78
C SER A 274 -4.83 24.82 13.88
N THR A 275 -5.02 25.31 15.09
CA THR A 275 -5.59 24.52 16.19
C THR A 275 -7.05 24.14 15.89
N GLU A 276 -7.87 25.10 15.44
CA GLU A 276 -9.25 24.82 15.05
C GLU A 276 -9.36 23.84 13.89
N PHE A 277 -8.44 23.91 12.92
CA PHE A 277 -8.39 22.95 11.83
C PHE A 277 -8.21 21.51 12.36
N ILE A 278 -7.27 21.32 13.28
CA ILE A 278 -7.02 20.01 13.91
C ILE A 278 -8.26 19.53 14.66
N GLU A 279 -8.87 20.37 15.47
CA GLU A 279 -10.05 20.03 16.26
C GLU A 279 -11.24 19.61 15.38
N LYS A 280 -11.41 20.26 14.22
CA LYS A 280 -12.50 19.97 13.29
C LYS A 280 -12.24 18.75 12.40
N GLN A 281 -10.99 18.58 11.94
CA GLN A 281 -10.67 17.60 10.89
C GLN A 281 -10.17 16.26 11.44
N ILE A 282 -9.71 16.23 12.68
CA ILE A 282 -9.13 15.00 13.25
C ILE A 282 -10.03 14.54 14.40
N PRO A 283 -10.82 13.49 14.17
CA PRO A 283 -11.52 12.80 15.25
C PRO A 283 -10.49 12.31 16.28
N ASP A 284 -10.83 12.38 17.54
CA ASP A 284 -9.94 11.96 18.62
C ASP A 284 -8.59 12.71 18.65
N HIS A 285 -8.56 13.95 18.19
CA HIS A 285 -7.33 14.76 18.15
C HIS A 285 -6.60 14.81 19.50
N GLU A 286 -7.32 14.81 20.62
CA GLU A 286 -6.71 14.78 21.95
C GLU A 286 -5.87 13.51 22.17
N LYS A 287 -6.36 12.34 21.74
CA LYS A 287 -5.62 11.08 21.83
C LYS A 287 -4.40 11.09 20.92
N VAL A 288 -4.53 11.65 19.73
CA VAL A 288 -3.42 11.76 18.77
C VAL A 288 -2.30 12.63 19.34
N ILE A 289 -2.65 13.76 19.95
CA ILE A 289 -1.69 14.67 20.60
C ILE A 289 -1.04 13.97 21.80
N GLU A 290 -1.79 13.24 22.63
CA GLU A 290 -1.23 12.49 23.74
C GLU A 290 -0.25 11.41 23.29
N LEU A 291 -0.55 10.70 22.20
CA LEU A 291 0.38 9.75 21.60
C LEU A 291 1.65 10.45 21.10
N ALA A 292 1.51 11.59 20.44
CA ALA A 292 2.64 12.39 19.98
C ALA A 292 3.54 12.83 21.15
N LYS A 293 2.95 13.27 22.27
CA LYS A 293 3.69 13.60 23.50
C LYS A 293 4.50 12.41 24.02
N LYS A 294 3.86 11.24 24.07
CA LYS A 294 4.51 10.00 24.50
C LYS A 294 5.70 9.66 23.61
N LEU A 295 5.54 9.79 22.31
CA LEU A 295 6.61 9.49 21.34
C LEU A 295 7.78 10.47 21.47
N LEU A 296 7.52 11.77 21.65
CA LEU A 296 8.56 12.77 21.87
C LEU A 296 9.38 12.47 23.12
N SER A 297 8.73 12.01 24.18
CA SER A 297 9.37 11.65 25.43
C SER A 297 10.17 10.34 25.33
N LYS A 298 9.53 9.30 24.78
CA LYS A 298 10.13 7.96 24.70
C LYS A 298 11.28 7.88 23.70
N TYR A 299 11.21 8.62 22.61
CA TYR A 299 12.21 8.61 21.52
C TYR A 299 12.85 9.99 21.36
N ASP A 300 13.36 10.52 22.46
CA ASP A 300 13.98 11.84 22.50
C ASP A 300 15.07 11.97 21.43
N GLY A 301 15.02 13.07 20.70
CA GLY A 301 15.95 13.38 19.62
C GLY A 301 15.74 12.63 18.30
N LYS A 302 14.75 11.71 18.24
CA LYS A 302 14.49 10.94 17.01
C LYS A 302 13.37 11.53 16.14
N ILE A 303 12.57 12.44 16.67
CA ILE A 303 11.50 13.09 15.93
C ILE A 303 11.90 14.54 15.68
N GLU A 304 12.12 14.87 14.42
CA GLU A 304 12.41 16.23 13.98
C GLU A 304 11.11 17.00 13.76
N ILE A 305 10.98 18.11 14.48
CA ILE A 305 9.89 19.06 14.31
C ILE A 305 10.42 20.35 13.70
N PRO A 306 9.58 21.11 12.96
CA PRO A 306 10.05 22.37 12.37
C PRO A 306 10.57 23.36 13.42
N SER A 307 11.68 24.00 13.11
CA SER A 307 12.18 25.15 13.88
C SER A 307 11.60 26.47 13.36
N ASP A 308 11.15 26.46 12.11
CA ASP A 308 10.46 27.57 11.47
C ASP A 308 9.35 27.04 10.56
N VAL A 309 8.39 27.88 10.29
CA VAL A 309 7.20 27.56 9.50
C VAL A 309 6.87 28.72 8.56
N ALA A 310 6.08 28.41 7.54
CA ALA A 310 5.49 29.40 6.65
C ALA A 310 4.00 29.52 6.91
N LEU A 311 3.57 30.72 7.26
CA LEU A 311 2.17 31.06 7.51
C LEU A 311 1.53 31.58 6.23
N ASN A 312 0.24 31.36 6.08
CA ASN A 312 -0.57 31.99 5.05
C ASN A 312 -1.11 33.32 5.56
N LYS A 313 -0.40 34.40 5.21
CA LYS A 313 -0.80 35.77 5.53
C LYS A 313 -1.49 36.38 4.32
N ASP A 314 -2.82 36.30 4.30
CA ASP A 314 -3.65 36.86 3.23
C ASP A 314 -3.24 36.36 1.83
N GLY A 315 -2.93 35.07 1.71
CA GLY A 315 -2.51 34.42 0.47
C GLY A 315 -1.01 34.51 0.18
N LYS A 316 -0.23 35.13 1.04
CA LYS A 316 1.22 35.29 0.89
C LYS A 316 1.99 34.49 1.92
N ARG A 317 3.13 33.97 1.51
CA ARG A 317 4.05 33.21 2.36
C ARG A 317 4.72 34.15 3.36
N TYR A 318 4.54 33.87 4.63
CA TYR A 318 5.18 34.59 5.72
C TYR A 318 5.94 33.60 6.61
N GLY A 319 7.27 33.64 6.55
CA GLY A 319 8.12 32.77 7.35
C GLY A 319 8.31 33.30 8.77
N THR A 320 8.27 32.43 9.77
CA THR A 320 8.54 32.78 11.14
C THR A 320 9.14 31.59 11.91
N ASN A 321 9.97 31.89 12.90
CA ASN A 321 10.44 30.88 13.84
C ASN A 321 9.28 30.42 14.73
N VAL A 322 9.28 29.15 15.11
CA VAL A 322 8.23 28.60 15.99
C VAL A 322 8.20 29.27 17.36
N GLU A 323 9.32 29.83 17.81
CA GLU A 323 9.41 30.61 19.05
C GLU A 323 8.53 31.88 19.03
N ASN A 324 8.23 32.42 17.85
CA ASN A 324 7.42 33.60 17.67
C ASN A 324 5.92 33.31 17.56
N LEU A 325 5.54 32.02 17.63
CA LEU A 325 4.14 31.63 17.65
C LEU A 325 3.54 31.85 19.07
N PRO A 326 2.22 32.07 19.23
CA PRO A 326 1.20 32.01 18.19
C PRO A 326 1.11 33.25 17.31
N GLU A 327 0.62 33.05 16.10
CA GLU A 327 0.24 34.07 15.14
C GLU A 327 -1.23 33.88 14.72
N LYS A 328 -1.85 34.90 14.15
CA LYS A 328 -3.25 34.83 13.72
C LYS A 328 -3.48 34.16 12.36
N TYR A 329 -2.41 33.73 11.71
CA TYR A 329 -2.45 33.09 10.38
C TYR A 329 -2.17 31.61 10.49
N PRO A 330 -2.77 30.77 9.61
CA PRO A 330 -2.53 29.32 9.65
C PRO A 330 -1.14 28.95 9.14
N LEU A 331 -0.61 27.84 9.67
CA LEU A 331 0.62 27.21 9.20
C LEU A 331 0.33 26.44 7.93
N PHE A 332 1.03 26.78 6.83
CA PHE A 332 0.80 26.17 5.51
C PHE A 332 2.00 25.44 4.93
N ASP A 333 3.19 25.57 5.52
CA ASP A 333 4.39 24.86 5.07
C ASP A 333 5.46 24.86 6.17
N ILE A 334 6.47 24.03 6.00
CA ILE A 334 7.71 24.12 6.78
C ILE A 334 8.50 25.35 6.33
N GLY A 335 9.32 25.89 7.22
CA GLY A 335 10.18 27.03 6.91
C GLY A 335 11.48 26.62 6.22
N VAL A 336 12.24 27.61 5.78
CA VAL A 336 13.49 27.41 5.03
C VAL A 336 14.59 26.75 5.88
N ASP A 337 14.74 27.16 7.14
CA ASP A 337 15.76 26.56 8.02
C ASP A 337 15.46 25.08 8.30
N THR A 338 14.19 24.75 8.51
CA THR A 338 13.73 23.36 8.64
C THR A 338 14.01 22.57 7.37
N LEU A 339 13.70 23.14 6.23
CA LEU A 339 13.93 22.52 4.92
C LEU A 339 15.41 22.16 4.71
N VAL A 340 16.31 23.11 4.97
CA VAL A 340 17.74 22.87 4.85
C VAL A 340 18.23 21.72 5.74
N ARG A 341 17.77 21.70 6.99
CA ARG A 341 18.10 20.62 7.93
C ARG A 341 17.56 19.27 7.47
N TYR A 342 16.33 19.21 7.01
CA TYR A 342 15.71 17.96 6.52
C TYR A 342 16.44 17.43 5.28
N ILE A 343 16.80 18.32 4.35
CA ILE A 343 17.53 17.92 3.14
C ILE A 343 18.88 17.28 3.51
N GLN A 344 19.61 17.84 4.48
CA GLN A 344 20.89 17.28 4.94
C GLN A 344 20.69 15.86 5.51
N ILE A 345 19.63 15.64 6.29
CA ILE A 345 19.31 14.32 6.84
C ILE A 345 18.98 13.34 5.71
N ILE A 346 18.20 13.74 4.74
CA ILE A 346 17.82 12.91 3.59
C ILE A 346 19.04 12.55 2.75
N GLU A 347 19.93 13.49 2.50
CA GLU A 347 21.15 13.26 1.71
C GLU A 347 22.08 12.20 2.33
N ASN A 348 22.07 12.09 3.64
CA ASN A 348 22.90 11.13 4.37
C ASN A 348 22.19 9.82 4.71
N ALA A 349 20.94 9.66 4.27
CA ALA A 349 20.15 8.47 4.58
C ALA A 349 20.54 7.26 3.73
N GLY A 350 20.54 6.09 4.34
CA GLY A 350 20.62 4.81 3.63
C GLY A 350 19.26 4.38 3.10
N THR A 351 18.19 4.76 3.79
CA THR A 351 16.79 4.45 3.40
C THR A 351 15.91 5.64 3.75
N VAL A 352 15.03 6.01 2.82
CA VAL A 352 14.00 7.04 3.03
C VAL A 352 12.65 6.46 2.70
N ILE A 353 11.72 6.53 3.64
CA ILE A 353 10.31 6.20 3.40
C ILE A 353 9.47 7.46 3.64
N ALA A 354 8.66 7.84 2.65
CA ALA A 354 7.89 9.08 2.69
C ALA A 354 6.40 8.83 2.53
N ASN A 355 5.61 9.55 3.31
CA ASN A 355 4.15 9.56 3.22
C ASN A 355 3.61 10.94 3.60
N GLY A 356 3.03 11.62 2.64
CA GLY A 356 2.39 12.92 2.81
C GLY A 356 3.28 14.12 2.48
N PRO A 357 2.67 15.23 2.07
CA PRO A 357 3.37 16.48 1.76
C PRO A 357 3.75 17.27 3.02
N MET A 358 4.65 18.23 2.85
CA MET A 358 5.14 19.08 3.94
C MET A 358 4.25 20.27 4.25
N GLY A 359 3.28 20.56 3.41
CA GLY A 359 2.38 21.69 3.55
C GLY A 359 1.25 21.64 2.53
N VAL A 360 0.58 22.78 2.36
CA VAL A 360 -0.50 22.97 1.37
C VAL A 360 0.13 23.20 -0.01
N PHE A 361 0.66 22.16 -0.58
CA PHE A 361 1.48 22.22 -1.80
C PHE A 361 0.68 22.44 -3.07
N GLU A 362 -0.64 22.29 -3.01
CA GLU A 362 -1.56 22.61 -4.12
C GLU A 362 -1.56 24.10 -4.44
N ASP A 363 -1.25 24.94 -3.45
CA ASP A 363 -1.02 26.37 -3.63
C ASP A 363 0.48 26.58 -3.86
N SER A 364 0.84 27.12 -5.02
CA SER A 364 2.23 27.36 -5.41
C SER A 364 3.02 28.23 -4.42
N GLU A 365 2.33 29.12 -3.71
CA GLU A 365 2.93 29.98 -2.68
C GLU A 365 3.47 29.19 -1.48
N PHE A 366 2.90 27.98 -1.23
CA PHE A 366 3.24 27.12 -0.08
C PHE A 366 3.79 25.75 -0.50
N ALA A 367 4.19 25.62 -1.76
CA ALA A 367 4.70 24.35 -2.30
C ALA A 367 6.20 24.13 -2.11
N THR A 368 6.95 25.14 -1.65
CA THR A 368 8.41 25.07 -1.55
C THR A 368 8.88 23.89 -0.72
N GLY A 369 8.35 23.70 0.49
CA GLY A 369 8.76 22.60 1.36
C GLY A 369 8.58 21.25 0.73
N THR A 370 7.41 20.98 0.18
CA THR A 370 7.09 19.71 -0.49
C THR A 370 7.96 19.49 -1.72
N ASN A 371 8.07 20.49 -2.61
CA ASN A 371 8.85 20.37 -3.84
C ASN A 371 10.33 20.08 -3.56
N GLU A 372 10.93 20.79 -2.62
CA GLU A 372 12.34 20.61 -2.30
C GLU A 372 12.61 19.29 -1.57
N ILE A 373 11.74 18.89 -0.65
CA ILE A 373 11.87 17.60 0.04
C ILE A 373 11.71 16.44 -0.95
N PHE A 374 10.70 16.48 -1.82
CA PHE A 374 10.50 15.42 -2.81
C PHE A 374 11.64 15.37 -3.82
N SER A 375 12.17 16.52 -4.21
CA SER A 375 13.38 16.58 -5.04
C SER A 375 14.58 15.95 -4.35
N ALA A 376 14.81 16.25 -3.08
CA ALA A 376 15.88 15.65 -2.30
C ALA A 376 15.76 14.13 -2.19
N ILE A 377 14.55 13.62 -1.94
CA ILE A 377 14.26 12.18 -1.91
C ILE A 377 14.58 11.54 -3.25
N SER A 378 14.17 12.17 -4.36
CA SER A 378 14.42 11.64 -5.71
C SER A 378 15.91 11.59 -6.07
N LYS A 379 16.74 12.42 -5.45
CA LYS A 379 18.19 12.45 -5.64
C LYS A 379 18.95 11.58 -4.65
N SER A 380 18.26 11.01 -3.68
CA SER A 380 18.92 10.15 -2.68
C SER A 380 19.59 8.95 -3.34
N LYS A 381 20.79 8.63 -2.88
CA LYS A 381 21.52 7.43 -3.29
C LYS A 381 21.06 6.18 -2.55
N GLY A 382 20.31 6.36 -1.49
CA GLY A 382 19.76 5.27 -0.69
C GLY A 382 18.54 4.61 -1.31
N MET A 383 17.99 3.68 -0.58
CA MET A 383 16.72 3.07 -0.91
C MET A 383 15.58 4.06 -0.64
N THR A 384 14.73 4.29 -1.63
CA THR A 384 13.61 5.23 -1.52
C THR A 384 12.28 4.53 -1.72
N VAL A 385 11.37 4.75 -0.77
CA VAL A 385 10.01 4.18 -0.80
C VAL A 385 9.01 5.28 -0.53
N VAL A 386 7.95 5.32 -1.32
CA VAL A 386 6.86 6.28 -1.17
C VAL A 386 5.56 5.53 -0.95
N GLY A 387 4.83 5.89 0.10
CA GLY A 387 3.50 5.38 0.41
C GLY A 387 2.44 6.46 0.32
N GLY A 388 1.19 6.04 0.07
CA GLY A 388 0.05 6.94 -0.03
C GLY A 388 -0.23 7.45 -1.44
N GLY A 389 -1.51 7.44 -1.81
CA GLY A 389 -1.95 7.80 -3.17
C GLY A 389 -1.67 9.26 -3.54
N GLU A 390 -1.91 10.17 -2.63
CA GLU A 390 -1.66 11.60 -2.83
C GLU A 390 -0.16 11.89 -3.03
N THR A 391 0.68 11.24 -2.24
CA THR A 391 2.14 11.38 -2.34
C THR A 391 2.64 10.81 -3.66
N ALA A 392 2.19 9.62 -4.04
CA ALA A 392 2.52 9.01 -5.33
C ALA A 392 2.12 9.91 -6.50
N MET A 393 0.91 10.48 -6.43
CA MET A 393 0.42 11.42 -7.45
C MET A 393 1.32 12.66 -7.55
N ALA A 394 1.73 13.23 -6.42
CA ALA A 394 2.62 14.39 -6.40
C ALA A 394 3.98 14.08 -7.05
N PHE A 395 4.59 12.94 -6.74
CA PHE A 395 5.83 12.52 -7.40
C PHE A 395 5.64 12.34 -8.92
N ASN A 396 4.53 11.77 -9.35
CA ASN A 396 4.22 11.64 -10.78
C ASN A 396 4.07 13.01 -11.45
N GLN A 397 3.34 13.93 -10.85
CA GLN A 397 3.13 15.27 -11.40
C GLN A 397 4.42 16.09 -11.49
N MET A 398 5.36 15.85 -10.57
CA MET A 398 6.68 16.49 -10.57
C MET A 398 7.67 15.81 -11.55
N GLY A 399 7.29 14.70 -12.18
CA GLY A 399 8.18 13.94 -13.05
C GLY A 399 9.30 13.21 -12.30
N LEU A 400 9.12 12.91 -11.02
CA LEU A 400 10.13 12.31 -10.15
C LEU A 400 9.89 10.82 -9.85
N ALA A 401 8.76 10.27 -10.27
CA ALA A 401 8.35 8.91 -9.91
C ALA A 401 9.38 7.84 -10.33
N ASP A 402 9.99 7.99 -11.52
CA ASP A 402 10.97 7.03 -12.04
C ASP A 402 12.28 7.00 -11.24
N ARG A 403 12.52 7.98 -10.39
CA ARG A 403 13.70 8.06 -9.54
C ARG A 403 13.52 7.42 -8.17
N ILE A 404 12.30 6.99 -7.85
CA ILE A 404 11.95 6.35 -6.58
C ILE A 404 12.03 4.84 -6.78
N LYS A 405 12.71 4.13 -5.87
CA LYS A 405 12.89 2.67 -5.95
C LYS A 405 11.56 1.92 -5.89
N HIS A 406 10.65 2.34 -5.04
CA HIS A 406 9.33 1.75 -4.93
C HIS A 406 8.28 2.77 -4.53
N ILE A 407 7.21 2.83 -5.33
CA ILE A 407 6.01 3.60 -4.99
C ILE A 407 4.90 2.59 -4.71
N SER A 408 4.44 2.56 -3.46
CA SER A 408 3.35 1.67 -3.07
C SER A 408 2.04 2.10 -3.70
N THR A 409 1.29 1.13 -4.16
CA THR A 409 -0.08 1.33 -4.66
C THR A 409 -1.12 0.73 -3.74
N GLY A 410 -0.69 0.35 -2.55
CA GLY A 410 -1.54 -0.32 -1.57
C GLY A 410 -2.62 0.57 -0.96
N GLY A 411 -2.56 1.88 -1.08
CA GLY A 411 -3.55 2.77 -0.49
C GLY A 411 -3.73 2.51 1.01
N GLY A 412 -4.95 2.17 1.44
CA GLY A 412 -5.25 1.84 2.83
C GLY A 412 -4.46 0.66 3.38
N ALA A 413 -4.17 -0.34 2.54
CA ALA A 413 -3.34 -1.48 2.95
C ALA A 413 -1.90 -1.06 3.26
N CYS A 414 -1.34 -0.13 2.48
CA CYS A 414 -0.01 0.44 2.76
C CYS A 414 0.00 1.15 4.12
N ILE A 415 -1.01 1.95 4.42
CA ILE A 415 -1.15 2.64 5.71
C ILE A 415 -1.24 1.63 6.85
N SER A 416 -2.07 0.60 6.72
CA SER A 416 -2.19 -0.46 7.73
C SER A 416 -0.86 -1.19 7.96
N PHE A 417 -0.15 -1.50 6.88
CA PHE A 417 1.17 -2.16 6.97
C PHE A 417 2.18 -1.26 7.70
N MET A 418 2.27 0.01 7.32
CA MET A 418 3.17 0.96 7.95
C MET A 418 2.82 1.22 9.42
N SER A 419 1.54 1.18 9.77
CA SER A 419 1.08 1.35 11.17
C SER A 419 1.29 0.11 12.03
N GLY A 420 1.70 -1.01 11.45
CA GLY A 420 1.90 -2.27 12.17
C GLY A 420 0.61 -2.99 12.53
N GLU A 421 -0.50 -2.64 11.88
CA GLU A 421 -1.77 -3.32 12.09
C GLU A 421 -1.73 -4.75 11.55
N THR A 422 -2.49 -5.64 12.18
CA THR A 422 -2.68 -6.99 11.66
C THR A 422 -3.41 -6.93 10.33
N MET A 423 -2.82 -7.56 9.30
CA MET A 423 -3.39 -7.62 7.96
C MET A 423 -3.87 -9.04 7.66
N PRO A 424 -5.18 -9.26 7.60
CA PRO A 424 -5.74 -10.62 7.50
C PRO A 424 -5.19 -11.45 6.35
N ALA A 425 -5.07 -10.88 5.16
CA ALA A 425 -4.55 -11.62 4.00
C ALA A 425 -3.07 -12.00 4.15
N LEU A 426 -2.28 -11.21 4.87
CA LEU A 426 -0.89 -11.56 5.17
C LEU A 426 -0.82 -12.67 6.23
N GLU A 427 -1.66 -12.61 7.25
CA GLU A 427 -1.74 -13.69 8.25
C GLU A 427 -2.13 -15.01 7.59
N ALA A 428 -3.03 -15.00 6.60
CA ALA A 428 -3.44 -16.19 5.87
C ALA A 428 -2.32 -16.80 5.00
N MET A 429 -1.28 -16.05 4.69
CA MET A 429 -0.13 -16.52 3.89
C MET A 429 1.05 -17.02 4.74
N ARG A 430 1.02 -16.86 6.06
CA ARG A 430 2.11 -17.27 6.96
C ARG A 430 2.08 -18.74 7.35
#